data_761719fbe285a30fc09a8c4b8a6dcc4d
#
_entry.id   761719fbe285a30fc09a8c4b8a6dcc4d
#
_cell.length_a   1.000
_cell.length_b   1.000
_cell.length_c   1.000
_cell.angle_alpha   90.00
_cell.angle_beta   90.00
_cell.angle_gamma   90.00
#
_symmetry.space_group_name_H-M   'P 1'
#
loop_
_entity.id
_entity.type
_entity.pdbx_description
1 polymer ?
#
loop_
_entity_poly.entity_id
_entity_poly.type
_entity_poly.pdbx_seq_one_letter_code
_entity_poly.pdbx_strand_id
1 'polypeptide(L)'
;MYIELKNVSKKIKGIDILDDVSLRMESGKIYGFRGKNGSGKTMLMRAIAGLIKVTGTVDIDGRILGKDEMFPPSIGILIENPSFISNYTGFENLKTLASIRERIDDDKIRQTLTEVGLEPDDKRTFKKYSLGMKQRLGIAAAIMEDPDIIILDEPINALDDSGTEQVRQILLKHKQRGALIIIAC
;
A
#
# COMPACT_ATOMS: atom_id res chain seq x y z
N MET A 1 7.44 13.19 -9.66
CA MET A 1 8.00 11.93 -9.14
C MET A 1 7.80 10.82 -10.17
N TYR A 2 8.77 9.91 -10.30
CA TYR A 2 8.67 8.69 -11.12
C TYR A 2 9.27 7.49 -10.37
N ILE A 3 8.86 6.30 -10.79
CA ILE A 3 9.50 5.02 -10.42
C ILE A 3 9.93 4.34 -11.72
N GLU A 4 11.20 3.96 -11.83
CA GLU A 4 11.74 3.26 -12.97
C GLU A 4 12.41 1.94 -12.54
N LEU A 5 11.97 0.85 -13.12
CA LEU A 5 12.56 -0.46 -12.97
C LEU A 5 13.39 -0.76 -14.23
N LYS A 6 14.63 -1.25 -14.04
CA LYS A 6 15.52 -1.68 -15.14
C LYS A 6 16.06 -3.08 -14.87
N ASN A 7 15.68 -4.02 -15.72
CA ASN A 7 16.13 -5.41 -15.72
C ASN A 7 15.95 -6.09 -14.34
N VAL A 8 14.81 -5.80 -13.68
CA VAL A 8 14.53 -6.29 -12.33
C VAL A 8 14.18 -7.77 -12.39
N SER A 9 14.99 -8.60 -11.72
CA SER A 9 14.76 -10.03 -11.63
C SER A 9 14.87 -10.52 -10.19
N LYS A 10 14.13 -11.59 -9.88
CA LYS A 10 14.15 -12.25 -8.57
C LYS A 10 14.00 -13.75 -8.74
N LYS A 11 14.98 -14.49 -8.22
CA LYS A 11 14.94 -15.95 -8.14
C LYS A 11 14.78 -16.40 -6.68
N ILE A 12 13.89 -17.34 -6.42
CA ILE A 12 13.69 -17.95 -5.10
C ILE A 12 13.76 -19.47 -5.27
N LYS A 13 14.67 -20.12 -4.54
CA LYS A 13 14.91 -21.59 -4.59
C LYS A 13 15.06 -22.11 -6.03
N GLY A 14 15.75 -21.35 -6.88
CA GLY A 14 16.00 -21.73 -8.28
C GLY A 14 14.87 -21.39 -9.25
N ILE A 15 13.72 -20.90 -8.78
CA ILE A 15 12.57 -20.53 -9.63
C ILE A 15 12.61 -19.02 -9.87
N ASP A 16 12.51 -18.61 -11.14
CA ASP A 16 12.38 -17.21 -11.52
C ASP A 16 10.96 -16.71 -11.18
N ILE A 17 10.87 -15.77 -10.24
CA ILE A 17 9.62 -15.13 -9.81
C ILE A 17 9.40 -13.80 -10.52
N LEU A 18 10.49 -13.06 -10.73
CA LEU A 18 10.53 -11.88 -11.61
C LEU A 18 11.65 -12.13 -12.62
N ASP A 19 11.40 -11.86 -13.89
CA ASP A 19 12.34 -12.09 -14.96
C ASP A 19 12.41 -10.86 -15.88
N ASP A 20 13.52 -10.14 -15.80
CA ASP A 20 13.88 -8.99 -16.63
C ASP A 20 12.80 -7.90 -16.75
N VAL A 21 12.15 -7.56 -15.64
CA VAL A 21 11.08 -6.59 -15.62
C VAL A 21 11.63 -5.17 -15.74
N SER A 22 11.22 -4.47 -16.80
CA SER A 22 11.58 -3.06 -17.04
C SER A 22 10.29 -2.27 -17.30
N LEU A 23 10.06 -1.23 -16.51
CA LEU A 23 8.90 -0.36 -16.67
C LEU A 23 9.16 0.99 -16.01
N ARG A 24 8.43 2.03 -16.46
CA ARG A 24 8.45 3.37 -15.87
C ARG A 24 7.04 3.80 -15.52
N MET A 25 6.89 4.32 -14.32
CA MET A 25 5.63 4.84 -13.77
C MET A 25 5.84 6.27 -13.27
N GLU A 26 4.80 7.11 -13.41
CA GLU A 26 4.86 8.54 -13.08
C GLU A 26 3.76 8.92 -12.07
N SER A 27 4.02 9.93 -11.26
CA SER A 27 3.05 10.48 -10.30
C SER A 27 1.75 10.97 -10.98
N GLY A 28 0.68 11.06 -10.20
CA GLY A 28 -0.64 11.46 -10.68
C GLY A 28 -1.34 10.41 -11.56
N LYS A 29 -0.87 9.16 -11.54
CA LYS A 29 -1.43 8.05 -12.32
C LYS A 29 -1.73 6.83 -11.43
N ILE A 30 -2.67 6.00 -11.89
CA ILE A 30 -2.99 4.70 -11.30
C ILE A 30 -2.51 3.62 -12.27
N TYR A 31 -1.70 2.68 -11.77
CA TYR A 31 -1.17 1.55 -12.51
C TYR A 31 -1.78 0.25 -11.98
N GLY A 32 -2.41 -0.53 -12.85
CA GLY A 32 -2.99 -1.83 -12.52
C GLY A 32 -2.07 -2.97 -12.92
N PHE A 33 -1.62 -3.78 -11.95
CA PHE A 33 -0.91 -5.03 -12.23
C PHE A 33 -1.94 -6.17 -12.32
N ARG A 34 -2.13 -6.72 -13.51
CA ARG A 34 -3.08 -7.80 -13.77
C ARG A 34 -2.35 -9.09 -14.14
N GLY A 35 -2.78 -10.20 -13.60
CA GLY A 35 -2.21 -11.51 -13.90
C GLY A 35 -2.76 -12.60 -12.97
N LYS A 36 -2.52 -13.87 -13.33
CA LYS A 36 -2.93 -15.04 -12.54
C LYS A 36 -2.25 -15.03 -11.15
N ASN A 37 -2.83 -15.73 -10.18
CA ASN A 37 -2.16 -15.95 -8.90
C ASN A 37 -0.82 -16.65 -9.13
N GLY A 38 0.22 -16.20 -8.42
CA GLY A 38 1.58 -16.67 -8.61
C GLY A 38 2.34 -16.04 -9.78
N SER A 39 1.79 -15.06 -10.51
CA SER A 39 2.49 -14.39 -11.63
C SER A 39 3.53 -13.34 -11.19
N GLY A 40 3.82 -13.22 -9.90
CA GLY A 40 4.84 -12.29 -9.39
C GLY A 40 4.35 -10.88 -9.04
N LYS A 41 3.05 -10.54 -9.17
CA LYS A 41 2.51 -9.19 -8.86
C LYS A 41 2.92 -8.70 -7.47
N THR A 42 2.61 -9.48 -6.44
CA THR A 42 2.98 -9.17 -5.04
C THR A 42 4.50 -9.03 -4.86
N MET A 43 5.28 -9.86 -5.54
CA MET A 43 6.75 -9.78 -5.47
C MET A 43 7.29 -8.52 -6.15
N LEU A 44 6.69 -8.10 -7.27
CA LEU A 44 7.03 -6.86 -7.93
C LEU A 44 6.69 -5.64 -7.05
N MET A 45 5.52 -5.64 -6.40
CA MET A 45 5.14 -4.62 -5.43
C MET A 45 6.10 -4.56 -4.24
N ARG A 46 6.51 -5.72 -3.70
CA ARG A 46 7.51 -5.80 -2.64
C ARG A 46 8.88 -5.27 -3.07
N ALA A 47 9.28 -5.49 -4.34
CA ALA A 47 10.51 -4.93 -4.88
C ALA A 47 10.44 -3.40 -4.97
N ILE A 48 9.34 -2.85 -5.46
CA ILE A 48 9.10 -1.38 -5.55
C ILE A 48 9.05 -0.75 -4.15
N ALA A 49 8.50 -1.45 -3.16
CA ALA A 49 8.45 -0.99 -1.77
C ALA A 49 9.79 -1.13 -1.02
N GLY A 50 10.83 -1.73 -1.62
CA GLY A 50 12.11 -1.98 -0.96
C GLY A 50 12.10 -3.14 0.05
N LEU A 51 11.02 -3.93 0.08
CA LEU A 51 10.85 -5.02 1.05
C LEU A 51 11.63 -6.29 0.69
N ILE A 52 12.11 -6.41 -0.55
CA ILE A 52 12.93 -7.54 -1.02
C ILE A 52 14.09 -7.04 -1.87
N LYS A 53 15.22 -7.74 -1.79
CA LYS A 53 16.36 -7.51 -2.70
C LYS A 53 16.10 -8.18 -4.04
N VAL A 54 16.42 -7.46 -5.11
CA VAL A 54 16.30 -7.90 -6.50
C VAL A 54 17.63 -7.66 -7.22
N THR A 55 17.85 -8.26 -8.39
CA THR A 55 18.85 -7.83 -9.36
C THR A 55 18.27 -6.74 -10.27
N GLY A 56 19.10 -6.04 -11.02
CA GLY A 56 18.66 -4.83 -11.73
C GLY A 56 18.52 -3.63 -10.77
N THR A 57 17.75 -2.64 -11.15
CA THR A 57 17.58 -1.41 -10.36
C THR A 57 16.12 -1.01 -10.22
N VAL A 58 15.77 -0.51 -9.03
CA VAL A 58 14.53 0.23 -8.76
C VAL A 58 14.94 1.64 -8.41
N ASP A 59 14.66 2.57 -9.31
CA ASP A 59 14.98 3.99 -9.23
C ASP A 59 13.72 4.79 -8.89
N ILE A 60 13.80 5.63 -7.86
CA ILE A 60 12.73 6.55 -7.46
C ILE A 60 13.31 7.96 -7.49
N ASP A 61 12.94 8.75 -8.48
CA ASP A 61 13.43 10.13 -8.68
C ASP A 61 14.96 10.25 -8.66
N GLY A 62 15.67 9.28 -9.29
CA GLY A 62 17.13 9.28 -9.37
C GLY A 62 17.83 8.64 -8.17
N ARG A 63 17.09 8.06 -7.22
CA ARG A 63 17.63 7.32 -6.07
C ARG A 63 17.35 5.83 -6.18
N ILE A 64 18.39 5.03 -6.14
CA ILE A 64 18.31 3.58 -6.31
C ILE A 64 18.06 2.91 -4.96
N LEU A 65 16.97 2.15 -4.86
CA LEU A 65 16.67 1.37 -3.65
C LEU A 65 17.72 0.28 -3.40
N GLY A 66 18.09 0.16 -2.13
CA GLY A 66 19.14 -0.77 -1.69
C GLY A 66 20.57 -0.26 -1.88
N LYS A 67 20.74 0.93 -2.50
CA LYS A 67 22.03 1.61 -2.65
C LYS A 67 22.02 3.00 -1.99
N ASP A 68 21.14 3.88 -2.45
CA ASP A 68 21.04 5.27 -1.97
C ASP A 68 20.05 5.38 -0.82
N GLU A 69 18.97 4.62 -0.86
CA GLU A 69 17.94 4.52 0.17
C GLU A 69 17.48 3.07 0.34
N MET A 70 17.07 2.69 1.55
CA MET A 70 16.54 1.34 1.82
C MET A 70 15.07 1.22 1.40
N PHE A 71 14.29 2.28 1.61
CA PHE A 71 12.85 2.33 1.34
C PHE A 71 12.48 3.66 0.69
N PRO A 72 11.39 3.69 -0.09
CA PRO A 72 10.84 4.96 -0.57
C PRO A 72 10.52 5.91 0.59
N PRO A 73 10.85 7.20 0.51
CA PRO A 73 10.72 8.14 1.65
C PRO A 73 9.27 8.43 2.02
N SER A 74 8.34 8.30 1.07
CA SER A 74 6.92 8.59 1.24
C SER A 74 6.09 7.49 0.57
N ILE A 75 5.79 6.43 1.33
CA ILE A 75 5.07 5.26 0.83
C ILE A 75 4.03 4.77 1.84
N GLY A 76 2.85 4.43 1.33
CA GLY A 76 1.82 3.67 2.02
C GLY A 76 1.58 2.34 1.32
N ILE A 77 1.53 1.26 2.08
CA ILE A 77 1.42 -0.09 1.53
C ILE A 77 0.34 -0.91 2.21
N LEU A 78 -0.39 -1.68 1.41
CA LEU A 78 -1.22 -2.80 1.85
C LEU A 78 -0.89 -3.98 0.95
N ILE A 79 -0.05 -4.88 1.44
CA ILE A 79 0.38 -6.10 0.75
C ILE A 79 -0.05 -7.30 1.58
N GLU A 80 -0.81 -8.22 0.97
CA GLU A 80 -1.43 -9.36 1.63
C GLU A 80 -2.49 -8.95 2.68
N ASN A 81 -2.81 -9.85 3.62
CA ASN A 81 -3.81 -9.56 4.63
C ASN A 81 -3.28 -8.56 5.68
N PRO A 82 -4.04 -7.51 6.00
CA PRO A 82 -3.64 -6.57 7.03
C PRO A 82 -3.54 -7.25 8.39
N SER A 83 -2.42 -7.02 9.09
CA SER A 83 -2.18 -7.54 10.44
C SER A 83 -1.94 -6.39 11.40
N PHE A 84 -2.74 -6.33 12.46
CA PHE A 84 -2.74 -5.29 13.47
C PHE A 84 -2.74 -5.89 14.87
N ILE A 85 -2.58 -5.06 15.90
CA ILE A 85 -2.62 -5.51 17.29
C ILE A 85 -4.05 -5.93 17.63
N SER A 86 -4.23 -7.22 17.90
CA SER A 86 -5.55 -7.87 17.98
C SER A 86 -6.47 -7.30 19.05
N ASN A 87 -5.92 -6.81 20.16
CA ASN A 87 -6.66 -6.29 21.31
C ASN A 87 -6.88 -4.76 21.26
N TYR A 88 -6.36 -4.07 20.22
CA TYR A 88 -6.54 -2.65 20.00
C TYR A 88 -7.75 -2.41 19.09
N THR A 89 -8.40 -1.26 19.25
CA THR A 89 -9.41 -0.74 18.33
C THR A 89 -8.75 -0.33 17.00
N GLY A 90 -9.55 0.03 15.98
CA GLY A 90 -9.03 0.57 14.74
C GLY A 90 -8.25 1.87 14.96
N PHE A 91 -8.81 2.78 15.78
CA PHE A 91 -8.16 4.04 16.13
C PHE A 91 -6.81 3.83 16.83
N GLU A 92 -6.78 2.98 17.89
CA GLU A 92 -5.55 2.70 18.63
C GLU A 92 -4.45 2.08 17.74
N ASN A 93 -4.83 1.22 16.81
CA ASN A 93 -3.89 0.64 15.84
C ASN A 93 -3.29 1.71 14.94
N LEU A 94 -4.11 2.58 14.33
CA LEU A 94 -3.60 3.65 13.48
C LEU A 94 -2.78 4.67 14.27
N LYS A 95 -3.19 5.01 15.49
CA LYS A 95 -2.44 5.91 16.38
C LYS A 95 -1.06 5.35 16.71
N THR A 96 -0.96 4.04 16.97
CA THR A 96 0.33 3.37 17.20
C THR A 96 1.23 3.45 15.97
N LEU A 97 0.69 3.29 14.76
CA LEU A 97 1.47 3.46 13.54
C LEU A 97 1.89 4.91 13.31
N ALA A 98 0.98 5.86 13.52
CA ALA A 98 1.24 7.29 13.36
C ALA A 98 2.32 7.81 14.33
N SER A 99 2.41 7.24 15.55
CA SER A 99 3.41 7.61 16.54
C SER A 99 4.87 7.28 16.14
N ILE A 100 5.08 6.46 15.11
CA ILE A 100 6.43 6.13 14.61
C ILE A 100 7.08 7.32 13.91
N ARG A 101 6.28 8.12 13.19
CA ARG A 101 6.76 9.26 12.39
C ARG A 101 6.24 10.61 12.88
N GLU A 102 5.21 10.63 13.72
CA GLU A 102 4.57 11.81 14.29
C GLU A 102 4.18 12.87 13.23
N ARG A 103 3.70 12.43 12.06
CA ARG A 103 3.35 13.30 10.93
C ARG A 103 1.91 13.77 10.93
N ILE A 104 1.05 13.05 11.64
CA ILE A 104 -0.40 13.29 11.68
C ILE A 104 -0.90 13.23 13.12
N ASP A 105 -1.97 13.95 13.38
CA ASP A 105 -2.66 14.01 14.66
C ASP A 105 -3.85 13.05 14.75
N ASP A 106 -4.51 13.03 15.90
CA ASP A 106 -5.67 12.21 16.17
C ASP A 106 -6.87 12.57 15.26
N ASP A 107 -7.02 13.84 14.89
CA ASP A 107 -8.11 14.29 14.02
C ASP A 107 -7.93 13.75 12.60
N LYS A 108 -6.72 13.74 12.06
CA LYS A 108 -6.43 13.13 10.76
C LYS A 108 -6.68 11.62 10.78
N ILE A 109 -6.34 10.93 11.87
CA ILE A 109 -6.63 9.49 12.02
C ILE A 109 -8.14 9.24 12.00
N ARG A 110 -8.94 10.03 12.76
CA ARG A 110 -10.41 9.96 12.79
C ARG A 110 -11.01 10.21 11.42
N GLN A 111 -10.53 11.24 10.73
CA GLN A 111 -10.96 11.57 9.37
C GLN A 111 -10.70 10.39 8.41
N THR A 112 -9.53 9.79 8.49
CA THR A 112 -9.15 8.67 7.62
C THR A 112 -10.01 7.43 7.90
N LEU A 113 -10.30 7.11 9.17
CA LEU A 113 -11.23 6.03 9.52
C LEU A 113 -12.60 6.25 8.90
N THR A 114 -13.15 7.46 9.05
CA THR A 114 -14.44 7.84 8.44
C THR A 114 -14.39 7.72 6.92
N GLU A 115 -13.30 8.17 6.30
CA GLU A 115 -13.11 8.14 4.85
C GLU A 115 -13.14 6.70 4.29
N VAL A 116 -12.58 5.72 5.02
CA VAL A 116 -12.65 4.31 4.62
C VAL A 116 -13.93 3.60 5.09
N GLY A 117 -14.88 4.32 5.71
CA GLY A 117 -16.15 3.77 6.19
C GLY A 117 -16.05 2.94 7.48
N LEU A 118 -15.11 3.31 8.34
CA LEU A 118 -15.01 2.80 9.71
C LEU A 118 -15.42 3.90 10.70
N GLU A 119 -16.12 3.52 11.78
CA GLU A 119 -16.48 4.42 12.87
C GLU A 119 -15.23 4.67 13.74
N PRO A 120 -14.77 5.94 13.88
CA PRO A 120 -13.57 6.27 14.65
C PRO A 120 -13.65 5.89 16.13
N ASP A 121 -14.85 5.93 16.72
CA ASP A 121 -15.07 5.63 18.13
C ASP A 121 -15.57 4.20 18.39
N ASP A 122 -15.51 3.33 17.38
CA ASP A 122 -15.86 1.91 17.54
C ASP A 122 -14.98 1.25 18.60
N LYS A 123 -15.63 0.74 19.66
CA LYS A 123 -14.96 0.07 20.80
C LYS A 123 -14.59 -1.38 20.51
N ARG A 124 -14.99 -1.93 19.36
CA ARG A 124 -14.58 -3.28 18.96
C ARG A 124 -13.09 -3.32 18.71
N THR A 125 -12.45 -4.36 19.19
CA THR A 125 -11.03 -4.61 18.93
C THR A 125 -10.85 -5.28 17.58
N PHE A 126 -9.67 -5.15 16.98
CA PHE A 126 -9.35 -5.69 15.64
C PHE A 126 -9.69 -7.17 15.47
N LYS A 127 -9.51 -8.00 16.52
CA LYS A 127 -9.91 -9.42 16.48
C LYS A 127 -11.40 -9.65 16.23
N LYS A 128 -12.26 -8.66 16.54
CA LYS A 128 -13.73 -8.70 16.34
C LYS A 128 -14.15 -8.07 15.01
N TYR A 129 -13.22 -7.54 14.22
CA TYR A 129 -13.53 -6.94 12.93
C TYR A 129 -13.89 -8.02 11.90
N SER A 130 -14.90 -7.73 11.07
CA SER A 130 -15.17 -8.52 9.86
C SER A 130 -13.99 -8.43 8.88
N LEU A 131 -13.94 -9.31 7.90
CA LEU A 131 -12.89 -9.28 6.88
C LEU A 131 -12.88 -7.93 6.14
N GLY A 132 -14.04 -7.41 5.76
CA GLY A 132 -14.16 -6.09 5.12
C GLY A 132 -13.71 -4.94 6.02
N MET A 133 -14.00 -4.98 7.34
CA MET A 133 -13.49 -3.97 8.29
C MET A 133 -11.97 -4.03 8.43
N LYS A 134 -11.38 -5.22 8.43
CA LYS A 134 -9.92 -5.41 8.46
C LYS A 134 -9.28 -4.84 7.20
N GLN A 135 -9.89 -5.08 6.04
CA GLN A 135 -9.43 -4.55 4.76
C GLN A 135 -9.47 -3.01 4.74
N ARG A 136 -10.59 -2.43 5.19
CA ARG A 136 -10.74 -0.97 5.32
C ARG A 136 -9.68 -0.35 6.24
N LEU A 137 -9.38 -0.99 7.38
CA LEU A 137 -8.33 -0.54 8.29
C LEU A 137 -6.93 -0.62 7.64
N GLY A 138 -6.65 -1.67 6.86
CA GLY A 138 -5.42 -1.80 6.08
C GLY A 138 -5.25 -0.68 5.05
N ILE A 139 -6.33 -0.34 4.34
CA ILE A 139 -6.35 0.79 3.40
C ILE A 139 -6.11 2.11 4.17
N ALA A 140 -6.79 2.31 5.31
CA ALA A 140 -6.61 3.49 6.15
C ALA A 140 -5.14 3.67 6.56
N ALA A 141 -4.49 2.62 7.04
CA ALA A 141 -3.07 2.64 7.40
C ALA A 141 -2.16 3.02 6.20
N ALA A 142 -2.51 2.57 4.99
CA ALA A 142 -1.73 2.88 3.80
C ALA A 142 -1.87 4.34 3.35
N ILE A 143 -2.99 5.02 3.65
CA ILE A 143 -3.27 6.35 3.11
C ILE A 143 -3.23 7.49 4.14
N MET A 144 -3.25 7.19 5.45
CA MET A 144 -3.46 8.19 6.51
C MET A 144 -2.43 9.33 6.55
N GLU A 145 -1.19 9.06 6.14
CA GLU A 145 -0.10 10.05 6.09
C GLU A 145 0.00 10.77 4.73
N ASP A 146 -0.99 10.63 3.86
CA ASP A 146 -1.01 11.21 2.51
C ASP A 146 0.28 10.90 1.70
N PRO A 147 0.70 9.63 1.55
CA PRO A 147 1.98 9.30 0.92
C PRO A 147 1.99 9.61 -0.58
N ASP A 148 3.19 9.80 -1.14
CA ASP A 148 3.40 10.05 -2.56
C ASP A 148 3.31 8.78 -3.40
N ILE A 149 3.58 7.63 -2.79
CA ILE A 149 3.45 6.30 -3.41
C ILE A 149 2.44 5.50 -2.59
N ILE A 150 1.44 4.91 -3.27
CA ILE A 150 0.44 4.03 -2.66
C ILE A 150 0.48 2.69 -3.39
N ILE A 151 0.71 1.60 -2.65
CA ILE A 151 0.74 0.23 -3.20
C ILE A 151 -0.32 -0.60 -2.48
N LEU A 152 -1.30 -1.12 -3.24
CA LEU A 152 -2.39 -1.92 -2.69
C LEU A 152 -2.50 -3.25 -3.45
N ASP A 153 -2.30 -4.35 -2.73
CA ASP A 153 -2.50 -5.70 -3.27
C ASP A 153 -3.93 -6.17 -2.95
N GLU A 154 -4.71 -6.44 -3.99
CA GLU A 154 -6.11 -6.90 -3.92
C GLU A 154 -7.00 -6.10 -2.94
N PRO A 155 -7.04 -4.75 -3.03
CA PRO A 155 -7.65 -3.92 -1.98
C PRO A 155 -9.16 -4.09 -1.84
N ILE A 156 -9.84 -4.65 -2.83
CA ILE A 156 -11.32 -4.75 -2.87
C ILE A 156 -11.86 -6.16 -2.61
N ASN A 157 -11.00 -7.18 -2.44
CA ASN A 157 -11.43 -8.59 -2.36
C ASN A 157 -12.39 -8.93 -1.23
N ALA A 158 -12.48 -8.12 -0.20
CA ALA A 158 -13.34 -8.36 0.97
C ALA A 158 -14.45 -7.31 1.11
N LEU A 159 -14.64 -6.47 0.10
CA LEU A 159 -15.58 -5.35 0.13
C LEU A 159 -16.80 -5.66 -0.74
N ASP A 160 -17.94 -5.12 -0.34
CA ASP A 160 -19.13 -5.03 -1.17
C ASP A 160 -19.01 -3.94 -2.26
N ASP A 161 -20.00 -3.84 -3.13
CA ASP A 161 -19.99 -2.87 -4.23
C ASP A 161 -19.86 -1.43 -3.72
N SER A 162 -20.51 -1.09 -2.62
CA SER A 162 -20.45 0.25 -2.01
C SER A 162 -19.06 0.54 -1.46
N GLY A 163 -18.44 -0.43 -0.78
CA GLY A 163 -17.07 -0.32 -0.29
C GLY A 163 -16.04 -0.24 -1.40
N THR A 164 -16.25 -0.96 -2.48
CA THR A 164 -15.40 -0.91 -3.68
C THR A 164 -15.43 0.48 -4.30
N GLU A 165 -16.63 1.08 -4.47
CA GLU A 165 -16.74 2.44 -5.01
C GLU A 165 -16.13 3.48 -4.06
N GLN A 166 -16.31 3.32 -2.75
CA GLN A 166 -15.67 4.19 -1.75
C GLN A 166 -14.15 4.18 -1.87
N VAL A 167 -13.52 3.00 -1.95
CA VAL A 167 -12.08 2.86 -2.15
C VAL A 167 -11.65 3.50 -3.48
N ARG A 168 -12.42 3.30 -4.55
CA ARG A 168 -12.16 3.93 -5.84
C ARG A 168 -12.11 5.45 -5.74
N GLN A 169 -13.08 6.08 -5.04
CA GLN A 169 -13.11 7.53 -4.84
C GLN A 169 -11.92 8.04 -4.02
N ILE A 170 -11.53 7.31 -2.97
CA ILE A 170 -10.33 7.60 -2.19
C ILE A 170 -9.08 7.62 -3.08
N LEU A 171 -8.90 6.60 -3.90
CA LEU A 171 -7.73 6.50 -4.78
C LEU A 171 -7.73 7.60 -5.86
N LEU A 172 -8.89 7.97 -6.39
CA LEU A 172 -9.01 9.10 -7.33
C LEU A 172 -8.61 10.42 -6.67
N LYS A 173 -8.99 10.66 -5.42
CA LYS A 173 -8.60 11.83 -4.64
C LYS A 173 -7.06 11.87 -4.44
N HIS A 174 -6.44 10.77 -4.04
CA HIS A 174 -4.98 10.69 -3.90
C HIS A 174 -4.26 10.86 -5.25
N LYS A 175 -4.79 10.30 -6.33
CA LYS A 175 -4.28 10.54 -7.68
C LYS A 175 -4.31 12.03 -8.05
N GLN A 176 -5.43 12.73 -7.78
CA GLN A 176 -5.57 14.17 -8.05
C GLN A 176 -4.55 15.00 -7.26
N ARG A 177 -4.21 14.57 -6.04
CA ARG A 177 -3.15 15.18 -5.23
C ARG A 177 -1.74 14.94 -5.82
N GLY A 178 -1.61 14.07 -6.80
CA GLY A 178 -0.34 13.76 -7.46
C GLY A 178 0.30 12.46 -7.01
N ALA A 179 -0.34 11.64 -6.17
CA ALA A 179 0.20 10.36 -5.76
C ALA A 179 0.35 9.39 -6.96
N LEU A 180 1.42 8.58 -6.93
CA LEU A 180 1.59 7.43 -7.80
C LEU A 180 0.96 6.22 -7.11
N ILE A 181 -0.01 5.60 -7.77
CA ILE A 181 -0.79 4.51 -7.18
C ILE A 181 -0.57 3.22 -7.98
N ILE A 182 -0.27 2.14 -7.29
CA ILE A 182 -0.11 0.79 -7.87
C ILE A 182 -1.13 -0.13 -7.21
N ILE A 183 -1.93 -0.81 -8.03
CA ILE A 183 -2.95 -1.77 -7.58
C ILE A 183 -2.71 -3.10 -8.27
N ALA A 184 -2.73 -4.22 -7.54
CA ALA A 184 -2.83 -5.55 -8.13
C ALA A 184 -4.27 -6.09 -8.00
N CYS A 185 -4.71 -6.79 -9.07
CA CYS A 185 -6.01 -7.47 -9.16
C CYS A 185 -5.83 -8.85 -9.79
#